data_d88b6da0d95ebe781b41e4b532a16c44
#
_entry.id   d88b6da0d95ebe781b41e4b532a16c44
#
_cell.length_a   1.000
_cell.length_b   1.000
_cell.length_c   1.000
_cell.angle_alpha   90.00
_cell.angle_beta   90.00
_cell.angle_gamma   90.00
#
_symmetry.space_group_name_H-M   'P 1'
#
loop_
_entity.id
_entity.type
_entity.pdbx_description
1 polymer ?
#
loop_
_entity_poly.entity_id
_entity_poly.type
_entity_poly.pdbx_seq_one_letter_code
_entity_poly.pdbx_strand_id
1 'polypeptide(L)'
;MKKKVKIKDEYNIKIKKRILREIKDSEKKFTTTYKEIKKYFKIFNKSLFKNKLNPFNDIKIKRIIKGSGQCVEYLSFRKGTTFFVLEMMPKYKNKLEFLNTLAHEMVHLWQQTVMQDTGNHNKLFWSFRTKFKKLNLRLSY
;
A
#
# COMPACT_ATOMS: atom_id res chain seq x y z
N MET A 1 8.96 27.64 -2.43
CA MET A 1 8.87 26.52 -1.47
C MET A 1 7.50 26.36 -0.82
N LYS A 2 6.85 27.44 -0.38
CA LYS A 2 5.51 27.38 0.23
C LYS A 2 4.43 26.80 -0.71
N LYS A 3 4.52 27.05 -2.03
CA LYS A 3 3.56 26.53 -3.02
C LYS A 3 3.62 25.00 -3.21
N LYS A 4 4.83 24.38 -3.15
CA LYS A 4 4.98 22.92 -3.30
C LYS A 4 4.41 22.15 -2.10
N VAL A 5 4.62 22.65 -0.89
CA VAL A 5 4.08 22.06 0.35
C VAL A 5 2.56 22.16 0.34
N LYS A 6 2.01 23.30 -0.08
CA LYS A 6 0.57 23.55 -0.14
C LYS A 6 -0.14 22.62 -1.14
N ILE A 7 0.45 22.40 -2.33
CA ILE A 7 -0.09 21.51 -3.35
C ILE A 7 -0.11 20.05 -2.85
N LYS A 8 0.95 19.62 -2.18
CA LYS A 8 1.06 18.29 -1.60
C LYS A 8 0.03 18.06 -0.49
N ASP A 9 -0.16 19.07 0.37
CA ASP A 9 -1.15 19.03 1.44
C ASP A 9 -2.57 19.00 0.86
N GLU A 10 -2.84 19.76 -0.20
CA GLU A 10 -4.13 19.75 -0.88
C GLU A 10 -4.44 18.38 -1.48
N TYR A 11 -3.46 17.73 -2.08
CA TYR A 11 -3.64 16.38 -2.61
C TYR A 11 -3.97 15.38 -1.49
N ASN A 12 -3.20 15.40 -0.40
CA ASN A 12 -3.44 14.52 0.73
C ASN A 12 -4.79 14.78 1.40
N ILE A 13 -5.23 16.03 1.48
CA ILE A 13 -6.57 16.38 1.98
C ILE A 13 -7.65 15.78 1.09
N LYS A 14 -7.51 15.86 -0.23
CA LYS A 14 -8.46 15.25 -1.17
C LYS A 14 -8.51 13.74 -1.01
N ILE A 15 -7.36 13.08 -0.87
CA ILE A 15 -7.29 11.64 -0.67
C ILE A 15 -7.92 11.25 0.66
N LYS A 16 -7.65 11.98 1.72
CA LYS A 16 -8.29 11.77 3.04
C LYS A 16 -9.81 11.83 2.94
N LYS A 17 -10.34 12.86 2.29
CA LYS A 17 -11.79 13.01 2.08
C LYS A 17 -12.38 11.89 1.25
N ARG A 18 -11.66 11.46 0.20
CA ARG A 18 -12.06 10.34 -0.64
C ARG A 18 -12.14 9.04 0.15
N ILE A 19 -11.12 8.75 0.94
CA ILE A 19 -11.09 7.55 1.79
C ILE A 19 -12.26 7.58 2.76
N LEU A 20 -12.50 8.72 3.43
CA LEU A 20 -13.64 8.86 4.34
C LEU A 20 -14.99 8.58 3.68
N ARG A 21 -15.18 9.06 2.44
CA ARG A 21 -16.42 8.79 1.69
C ARG A 21 -16.57 7.31 1.34
N GLU A 22 -15.49 6.69 0.92
CA GLU A 22 -15.50 5.30 0.47
C GLU A 22 -15.67 4.31 1.62
N ILE A 23 -15.22 4.66 2.83
CA ILE A 23 -15.37 3.80 4.02
C ILE A 23 -16.66 4.02 4.79
N LYS A 24 -17.53 4.98 4.39
CA LYS A 24 -18.83 5.18 5.04
C LYS A 24 -19.72 3.94 4.98
N ASP A 25 -19.56 3.11 3.94
CA ASP A 25 -20.24 1.83 3.80
C ASP A 25 -19.39 0.69 4.36
N SER A 26 -18.72 0.93 5.50
CA SER A 26 -17.71 0.05 6.08
C SER A 26 -18.22 -1.32 6.52
N GLU A 27 -19.53 -1.52 6.59
CA GLU A 27 -20.12 -2.82 6.94
C GLU A 27 -20.21 -3.77 5.77
N LYS A 28 -20.02 -3.28 4.55
CA LYS A 28 -20.05 -4.13 3.35
C LYS A 28 -18.71 -4.78 3.11
N LYS A 29 -18.74 -6.09 2.89
CA LYS A 29 -17.56 -6.83 2.45
C LYS A 29 -17.06 -6.24 1.13
N PHE A 30 -15.74 -6.11 1.02
CA PHE A 30 -15.10 -5.58 -0.17
C PHE A 30 -14.53 -6.73 -1.01
N THR A 31 -14.87 -6.75 -2.28
CA THR A 31 -14.31 -7.72 -3.24
C THR A 31 -13.10 -7.08 -3.93
N THR A 32 -11.96 -7.75 -3.82
CA THR A 32 -10.71 -7.29 -4.40
C THR A 32 -10.71 -7.49 -5.91
N THR A 33 -10.29 -6.46 -6.64
CA THR A 33 -10.08 -6.56 -8.10
C THR A 33 -8.71 -5.98 -8.45
N TYR A 34 -8.14 -6.43 -9.56
CA TYR A 34 -6.88 -5.90 -10.07
C TYR A 34 -6.99 -4.41 -10.36
N LYS A 35 -8.14 -3.98 -10.88
CA LYS A 35 -8.42 -2.57 -11.19
C LYS A 35 -8.31 -1.70 -9.94
N GLU A 36 -8.91 -2.14 -8.83
CA GLU A 36 -8.87 -1.41 -7.57
C GLU A 36 -7.46 -1.38 -6.96
N ILE A 37 -6.74 -2.49 -7.04
CA ILE A 37 -5.35 -2.55 -6.58
C ILE A 37 -4.48 -1.55 -7.35
N LYS A 38 -4.55 -1.56 -8.67
CA LYS A 38 -3.76 -0.65 -9.52
C LYS A 38 -4.11 0.81 -9.30
N LYS A 39 -5.40 1.11 -9.15
CA LYS A 39 -5.90 2.45 -8.89
C LYS A 39 -5.33 3.00 -7.58
N TYR A 40 -5.46 2.26 -6.50
CA TYR A 40 -4.98 2.71 -5.19
C TYR A 40 -3.47 2.64 -5.06
N PHE A 41 -2.81 1.73 -5.75
CA PHE A 41 -1.35 1.74 -5.83
C PHE A 41 -0.87 3.09 -6.35
N LYS A 42 -1.46 3.58 -7.43
CA LYS A 42 -1.10 4.86 -8.02
C LYS A 42 -1.35 6.02 -7.05
N ILE A 43 -2.51 6.01 -6.40
CA ILE A 43 -2.89 7.03 -5.42
C ILE A 43 -1.91 7.05 -4.24
N PHE A 44 -1.64 5.89 -3.64
CA PHE A 44 -0.76 5.78 -2.48
C PHE A 44 0.71 6.04 -2.84
N ASN A 45 1.14 5.64 -4.03
CA ASN A 45 2.49 5.93 -4.48
C ASN A 45 2.74 7.44 -4.48
N LYS A 46 1.78 8.22 -4.97
CA LYS A 46 1.87 9.68 -4.97
C LYS A 46 1.75 10.26 -3.56
N SER A 47 0.77 9.81 -2.77
CA SER A 47 0.47 10.41 -1.46
C SER A 47 1.42 9.99 -0.35
N LEU A 48 1.94 8.76 -0.37
CA LEU A 48 2.78 8.21 0.68
C LEU A 48 4.26 8.08 0.29
N PHE A 49 4.55 7.83 -0.97
CA PHE A 49 5.89 7.45 -1.40
C PHE A 49 6.53 8.41 -2.41
N LYS A 50 5.93 9.57 -2.65
CA LYS A 50 6.44 10.59 -3.58
C LYS A 50 6.71 10.04 -4.99
N ASN A 51 5.89 9.09 -5.43
CA ASN A 51 6.03 8.41 -6.72
C ASN A 51 7.34 7.64 -6.89
N LYS A 52 7.97 7.23 -5.79
CA LYS A 52 9.26 6.53 -5.85
C LYS A 52 9.15 5.02 -6.08
N LEU A 53 7.95 4.46 -5.96
CA LEU A 53 7.77 3.02 -6.14
C LEU A 53 7.55 2.67 -7.60
N ASN A 54 8.24 1.63 -8.07
CA ASN A 54 7.88 0.95 -9.30
C ASN A 54 6.73 -0.01 -9.00
N PRO A 55 5.87 -0.31 -9.98
CA PRO A 55 4.79 -1.28 -9.76
C PRO A 55 5.33 -2.63 -9.31
N PHE A 56 4.51 -3.41 -8.61
CA PHE A 56 4.83 -4.80 -8.33
C PHE A 56 5.05 -5.55 -9.65
N ASN A 57 5.97 -6.49 -9.67
CA ASN A 57 6.25 -7.31 -10.85
C ASN A 57 5.05 -8.18 -11.24
N ASP A 58 4.29 -8.62 -10.24
CA ASP A 58 3.06 -9.36 -10.45
C ASP A 58 2.11 -9.13 -9.26
N ILE A 59 0.82 -9.34 -9.50
CA ILE A 59 -0.23 -9.21 -8.49
C ILE A 59 -1.05 -10.48 -8.54
N LYS A 60 -1.19 -11.14 -7.38
CA LYS A 60 -2.00 -12.34 -7.23
C LYS A 60 -3.12 -12.10 -6.24
N ILE A 61 -4.35 -12.39 -6.66
CA ILE A 61 -5.51 -12.37 -5.77
C ILE A 61 -5.77 -13.82 -5.40
N LYS A 62 -5.52 -14.17 -4.14
CA LYS A 62 -5.58 -15.55 -3.68
C LYS A 62 -5.87 -15.62 -2.19
N ARG A 63 -6.37 -16.75 -1.73
CA ARG A 63 -6.55 -17.00 -0.30
C ARG A 63 -5.18 -17.04 0.38
N ILE A 64 -5.05 -16.28 1.46
CA ILE A 64 -3.82 -16.19 2.26
C ILE A 64 -4.11 -16.84 3.61
N ILE A 65 -3.22 -17.76 4.03
CA ILE A 65 -3.40 -18.52 5.26
C ILE A 65 -3.04 -17.69 6.49
N LYS A 66 -1.95 -16.91 6.42
CA LYS A 66 -1.51 -16.04 7.50
C LYS A 66 -1.47 -14.60 7.03
N GLY A 67 -2.20 -13.74 7.74
CA GLY A 67 -2.25 -12.32 7.42
C GLY A 67 -3.27 -12.00 6.33
N SER A 68 -3.37 -10.74 5.98
CA SER A 68 -4.35 -10.22 5.03
C SER A 68 -3.76 -9.85 3.68
N GLY A 69 -2.43 -9.84 3.56
CA GLY A 69 -1.71 -9.56 2.32
C GLY A 69 -0.25 -9.89 2.49
N GLN A 70 0.48 -9.96 1.38
CA GLN A 70 1.92 -10.23 1.41
C GLN A 70 2.62 -9.52 0.26
N CYS A 71 3.84 -9.03 0.55
CA CYS A 71 4.80 -8.61 -0.45
C CYS A 71 5.89 -9.68 -0.50
N VAL A 72 5.88 -10.51 -1.53
CA VAL A 72 6.75 -11.68 -1.63
C VAL A 72 7.91 -11.37 -2.55
N GLU A 73 9.12 -11.60 -2.04
CA GLU A 73 10.36 -11.43 -2.80
C GLU A 73 10.77 -12.75 -3.43
N TYR A 74 11.00 -12.73 -4.74
CA TYR A 74 11.50 -13.86 -5.50
C TYR A 74 12.81 -13.50 -6.16
N LEU A 75 13.83 -14.36 -6.00
CA LEU A 75 15.10 -14.19 -6.68
C LEU A 75 15.13 -15.05 -7.94
N SER A 76 15.40 -14.41 -9.08
CA SER A 76 15.63 -15.14 -10.33
C SER A 76 17.11 -15.45 -10.48
N PHE A 77 17.47 -16.71 -10.33
CA PHE A 77 18.86 -17.16 -10.47
C PHE A 77 19.41 -16.94 -11.87
N ARG A 78 18.55 -17.05 -12.90
CA ARG A 78 18.97 -16.87 -14.32
C ARG A 78 19.33 -15.43 -14.63
N LYS A 79 18.58 -14.46 -14.08
CA LYS A 79 18.76 -13.04 -14.39
C LYS A 79 19.46 -12.25 -13.31
N GLY A 80 19.71 -12.87 -12.14
CA GLY A 80 20.26 -12.18 -10.98
C GLY A 80 19.40 -11.02 -10.49
N THR A 81 18.10 -11.03 -10.82
CA THR A 81 17.16 -9.98 -10.47
C THR A 81 16.13 -10.46 -9.43
N THR A 82 15.68 -9.54 -8.62
CA THR A 82 14.66 -9.78 -7.62
C THR A 82 13.31 -9.30 -8.12
N PHE A 83 12.29 -10.13 -7.95
CA PHE A 83 10.90 -9.79 -8.30
C PHE A 83 10.07 -9.65 -7.03
N PHE A 84 9.20 -8.68 -7.02
CA PHE A 84 8.29 -8.44 -5.90
C PHE A 84 6.86 -8.67 -6.36
N VAL A 85 6.20 -9.62 -5.71
CA VAL A 85 4.83 -10.03 -6.03
C VAL A 85 3.93 -9.62 -4.89
N LEU A 86 2.86 -8.90 -5.21
CA LEU A 86 1.82 -8.57 -4.25
C LEU A 86 0.80 -9.70 -4.22
N GLU A 87 0.50 -10.20 -3.03
CA GLU A 87 -0.58 -11.14 -2.82
C GLU A 87 -1.66 -10.48 -1.96
N MET A 88 -2.88 -10.45 -2.46
CA MET A 88 -4.04 -9.87 -1.77
C MET A 88 -5.15 -10.92 -1.69
N MET A 89 -5.96 -10.82 -0.65
CA MET A 89 -7.11 -11.73 -0.49
C MET A 89 -8.23 -11.35 -1.45
N PRO A 90 -9.08 -12.34 -1.86
CA PRO A 90 -10.21 -12.06 -2.75
C PRO A 90 -11.26 -11.17 -2.11
N LYS A 91 -11.40 -11.21 -0.79
CA LYS A 91 -12.39 -10.42 -0.05
C LYS A 91 -11.81 -9.89 1.25
N TYR A 92 -12.23 -8.70 1.61
CA TYR A 92 -11.91 -8.07 2.89
C TYR A 92 -13.18 -7.76 3.64
N LYS A 93 -13.09 -7.65 4.96
CA LYS A 93 -14.21 -7.29 5.83
C LYS A 93 -14.91 -6.00 5.38
N ASN A 94 -14.11 -5.05 4.91
CA ASN A 94 -14.58 -3.77 4.39
C ASN A 94 -13.49 -3.15 3.51
N LYS A 95 -13.82 -2.04 2.87
CA LYS A 95 -12.89 -1.35 1.98
C LYS A 95 -11.69 -0.77 2.73
N LEU A 96 -11.88 -0.29 3.96
CA LEU A 96 -10.78 0.26 4.75
C LEU A 96 -9.72 -0.80 5.01
N GLU A 97 -10.12 -2.02 5.33
CA GLU A 97 -9.18 -3.11 5.57
C GLU A 97 -8.39 -3.46 4.31
N PHE A 98 -9.05 -3.43 3.14
CA PHE A 98 -8.38 -3.57 1.84
C PHE A 98 -7.33 -2.47 1.64
N LEU A 99 -7.70 -1.21 1.87
CA LEU A 99 -6.80 -0.07 1.69
C LEU A 99 -5.60 -0.13 2.65
N ASN A 100 -5.87 -0.44 3.92
CA ASN A 100 -4.81 -0.60 4.92
C ASN A 100 -3.83 -1.70 4.53
N THR A 101 -4.33 -2.81 4.03
CA THR A 101 -3.49 -3.94 3.62
C THR A 101 -2.63 -3.59 2.42
N LEU A 102 -3.22 -2.99 1.39
CA LEU A 102 -2.46 -2.58 0.20
C LEU A 102 -1.34 -1.60 0.56
N ALA A 103 -1.67 -0.57 1.33
CA ALA A 103 -0.67 0.42 1.74
C ALA A 103 0.43 -0.20 2.61
N HIS A 104 0.08 -1.14 3.50
CA HIS A 104 1.03 -1.89 4.33
C HIS A 104 2.05 -2.65 3.46
N GLU A 105 1.56 -3.40 2.45
CA GLU A 105 2.46 -4.14 1.57
C GLU A 105 3.31 -3.22 0.70
N MET A 106 2.81 -2.04 0.37
CA MET A 106 3.59 -1.02 -0.33
C MET A 106 4.73 -0.47 0.52
N VAL A 107 4.57 -0.39 1.85
CA VAL A 107 5.68 -0.01 2.74
C VAL A 107 6.78 -1.06 2.66
N HIS A 108 6.45 -2.34 2.63
CA HIS A 108 7.44 -3.39 2.47
C HIS A 108 8.17 -3.30 1.13
N LEU A 109 7.43 -2.99 0.05
CA LEU A 109 8.03 -2.77 -1.26
C LEU A 109 9.03 -1.60 -1.21
N TRP A 110 8.66 -0.51 -0.55
CA TRP A 110 9.52 0.66 -0.37
C TRP A 110 10.77 0.32 0.44
N GLN A 111 10.63 -0.42 1.55
CA GLN A 111 11.77 -0.86 2.35
C GLN A 111 12.78 -1.61 1.49
N GLN A 112 12.31 -2.56 0.71
CA GLN A 112 13.17 -3.49 -0.02
C GLN A 112 13.73 -2.91 -1.31
N THR A 113 12.98 -2.04 -2.00
CA THR A 113 13.40 -1.51 -3.32
C THR A 113 14.03 -0.13 -3.25
N VAL A 114 13.48 0.77 -2.46
CA VAL A 114 13.97 2.15 -2.36
C VAL A 114 15.07 2.27 -1.31
N MET A 115 14.84 1.68 -0.14
CA MET A 115 15.76 1.79 1.00
C MET A 115 16.77 0.65 1.08
N GLN A 116 16.59 -0.40 0.26
CA GLN A 116 17.42 -1.61 0.28
C GLN A 116 17.55 -2.19 1.68
N ASP A 117 16.45 -2.18 2.41
CA ASP A 117 16.32 -2.68 3.76
C ASP A 117 15.64 -4.06 3.76
N THR A 118 15.55 -4.67 4.93
CA THR A 118 14.75 -5.88 5.11
C THR A 118 13.26 -5.55 5.04
N GLY A 119 12.42 -6.54 4.81
CA GLY A 119 10.96 -6.35 4.85
C GLY A 119 10.36 -6.53 6.24
N ASN A 120 11.12 -6.30 7.30
CA ASN A 120 10.68 -6.49 8.68
C ASN A 120 9.87 -5.29 9.20
N HIS A 121 9.07 -5.51 10.24
CA HIS A 121 8.33 -4.45 10.93
C HIS A 121 9.26 -3.70 11.89
N ASN A 122 10.28 -3.05 11.33
CA ASN A 122 11.31 -2.33 12.07
C ASN A 122 10.99 -0.83 12.16
N LYS A 123 11.95 -0.05 12.64
CA LYS A 123 11.80 1.41 12.80
C LYS A 123 11.47 2.11 11.49
N LEU A 124 12.06 1.66 10.38
CA LEU A 124 11.81 2.21 9.05
C LEU A 124 10.37 1.97 8.60
N PHE A 125 9.86 0.76 8.84
CA PHE A 125 8.45 0.42 8.59
C PHE A 125 7.52 1.34 9.39
N TRP A 126 7.75 1.45 10.70
CA TRP A 126 6.89 2.25 11.58
C TRP A 126 6.99 3.76 11.33
N SER A 127 7.99 4.22 10.58
CA SER A 127 8.11 5.63 10.20
C SER A 127 6.92 6.12 9.35
N PHE A 128 6.17 5.21 8.73
CA PHE A 128 4.97 5.53 7.94
C PHE A 128 3.71 5.68 8.78
N ARG A 129 3.76 5.40 10.06
CA ARG A 129 2.58 5.45 10.95
C ARG A 129 1.86 6.81 10.89
N THR A 130 2.61 7.89 10.99
CA THR A 130 2.04 9.25 10.94
C THR A 130 1.46 9.57 9.57
N LYS A 131 2.16 9.18 8.50
CA LYS A 131 1.69 9.40 7.12
C LYS A 131 0.39 8.65 6.84
N PHE A 132 0.27 7.43 7.33
CA PHE A 132 -0.96 6.64 7.22
C PHE A 132 -2.12 7.33 7.95
N LYS A 133 -1.86 7.78 9.17
CA LYS A 133 -2.86 8.46 9.98
C LYS A 133 -3.41 9.72 9.30
N LYS A 134 -2.56 10.46 8.59
CA LYS A 134 -2.98 11.63 7.83
C LYS A 134 -3.95 11.30 6.70
N LEU A 135 -4.00 10.07 6.23
CA LEU A 135 -4.92 9.61 5.19
C LEU A 135 -6.07 8.77 5.76
N ASN A 136 -6.27 8.76 7.07
CA ASN A 136 -7.24 7.90 7.76
C ASN A 136 -6.95 6.40 7.56
N LEU A 137 -5.72 6.06 7.26
CA LEU A 137 -5.26 4.69 7.21
C LEU A 137 -4.65 4.29 8.54
N ARG A 138 -4.59 3.00 8.80
CA ARG A 138 -3.96 2.44 9.99
C ARG A 138 -2.81 1.52 9.57
N LEU A 139 -1.61 1.82 10.06
CA LEU A 139 -0.47 0.94 9.91
C LEU A 139 -0.44 0.00 11.12
N SER A 140 -0.66 -1.29 10.87
CA SER A 140 -0.68 -2.32 11.90
C SER A 140 0.41 -3.36 11.62
N TYR A 141 0.67 -4.18 12.62
CA TYR A 141 1.66 -5.26 12.54
C TYR A 141 1.29 -6.33 11.51
#